data_0fa6c1d7d28ff9618e2b0d69eab01fc6
#
_entry.id   0fa6c1d7d28ff9618e2b0d69eab01fc6
#
_cell.length_a   1.000
_cell.length_b   1.000
_cell.length_c   1.000
_cell.angle_alpha   90.00
_cell.angle_beta   90.00
_cell.angle_gamma   90.00
#
_symmetry.space_group_name_H-M   'P 1'
#
loop_
_entity.id
_entity.type
_entity.pdbx_description
1 polymer ?
#
loop_
_entity_poly.entity_id
_entity_poly.type
_entity_poly.pdbx_seq_one_letter_code
_entity_poly.pdbx_strand_id
1 'polypeptide(L)'
;IVKGSVTPPEGTITAPLARKEGSIIERCVDFEKGENAITHYRVLDEKNGHSLVSLILETGRTHQIRIHMKYLGYPLIGDYLYNPDMELITRQALHAWKLSFRHPITGEDLHFTAPLPEDMEAVGFSHILS
;
A
#
# COMPACT_ATOMS: atom_id res chain seq x y z
N ILE A 1 0.40 2.31 6.16
CA ILE A 1 0.44 3.69 6.72
C ILE A 1 1.32 4.54 5.82
N VAL A 2 0.81 5.67 5.44
CA VAL A 2 1.52 6.63 4.59
C VAL A 2 1.75 7.95 5.32
N LYS A 3 2.72 8.71 4.85
CA LYS A 3 3.01 10.05 5.37
C LYS A 3 2.03 11.04 4.74
N GLY A 4 1.46 11.91 5.57
CA GLY A 4 0.61 13.00 5.13
C GLY A 4 -0.88 12.73 5.18
N SER A 5 -1.64 13.71 4.73
CA SER A 5 -3.09 13.70 4.67
C SER A 5 -3.52 13.50 3.22
N VAL A 6 -3.96 12.30 2.90
CA VAL A 6 -4.24 11.91 1.50
C VAL A 6 -5.48 12.62 0.97
N THR A 7 -5.32 13.37 -0.12
CA THR A 7 -6.39 14.12 -0.76
C THR A 7 -6.39 13.85 -2.26
N PRO A 8 -7.53 13.42 -2.87
CA PRO A 8 -8.80 13.09 -2.21
C PRO A 8 -8.69 11.83 -1.33
N PRO A 9 -9.63 11.61 -0.37
CA PRO A 9 -9.55 10.51 0.59
C PRO A 9 -9.86 9.13 0.00
N GLU A 10 -10.30 9.05 -1.23
CA GLU A 10 -10.45 7.80 -1.95
C GLU A 10 -10.24 8.04 -3.45
N GLY A 11 -9.83 7.01 -4.15
CA GLY A 11 -9.61 7.09 -5.58
C GLY A 11 -8.97 5.86 -6.17
N THR A 12 -8.62 5.97 -7.44
CA THR A 12 -7.98 4.91 -8.21
C THR A 12 -6.71 5.43 -8.83
N ILE A 13 -5.62 4.70 -8.64
CA ILE A 13 -4.34 5.01 -9.26
C ILE A 13 -4.15 4.05 -10.44
N THR A 14 -4.12 4.60 -11.65
CA THR A 14 -3.84 3.85 -12.87
C THR A 14 -2.54 4.40 -13.46
N ALA A 15 -1.43 3.75 -13.12
CA ALA A 15 -0.11 4.19 -13.54
C ALA A 15 0.76 2.97 -13.83
N PRO A 16 1.21 2.78 -15.08
CA PRO A 16 2.01 1.62 -15.46
C PRO A 16 3.36 1.60 -14.74
N LEU A 17 3.80 0.40 -14.38
CA LEU A 17 5.03 0.19 -13.61
C LEU A 17 6.07 -0.55 -14.44
N ALA A 18 7.32 -0.13 -14.32
CA ALA A 18 8.47 -0.75 -14.95
C ALA A 18 9.64 -0.81 -13.98
N ARG A 19 10.64 -1.62 -14.32
CA ARG A 19 11.92 -1.59 -13.61
C ARG A 19 12.58 -0.24 -13.84
N LYS A 20 13.06 0.36 -12.76
CA LYS A 20 13.82 1.62 -12.86
C LYS A 20 15.15 1.36 -13.55
N GLU A 21 15.46 2.14 -14.59
CA GLU A 21 16.71 2.01 -15.33
C GLU A 21 17.90 2.18 -14.40
N GLY A 22 18.88 1.28 -14.52
CA GLY A 22 20.07 1.29 -13.67
C GLY A 22 19.89 0.64 -12.30
N SER A 23 18.70 0.12 -11.98
CA SER A 23 18.44 -0.58 -10.72
C SER A 23 17.93 -1.99 -10.97
N ILE A 24 18.33 -2.93 -10.09
CA ILE A 24 17.88 -4.32 -10.14
C ILE A 24 16.55 -4.47 -9.37
N ILE A 25 16.35 -3.71 -8.30
CA ILE A 25 15.23 -3.89 -7.37
C ILE A 25 14.16 -2.79 -7.45
N GLU A 26 14.55 -1.56 -7.77
CA GLU A 26 13.59 -0.45 -7.82
C GLU A 26 12.68 -0.52 -9.03
N ARG A 27 11.43 -0.10 -8.83
CA ARG A 27 10.42 0.07 -9.86
C ARG A 27 10.06 1.56 -9.97
N CYS A 28 9.45 1.96 -11.07
CA CYS A 28 9.00 3.33 -11.30
C CYS A 28 7.74 3.35 -12.15
N VAL A 29 7.07 4.50 -12.18
CA VAL A 29 5.98 4.74 -13.13
C VAL A 29 6.59 5.05 -14.49
N ASP A 30 6.16 4.34 -15.52
CA ASP A 30 6.64 4.53 -16.89
C ASP A 30 5.47 4.30 -17.86
N PHE A 31 4.97 5.37 -18.45
CA PHE A 31 3.81 5.31 -19.34
C PHE A 31 4.15 4.73 -20.72
N GLU A 32 5.41 4.63 -21.07
CA GLU A 32 5.86 4.06 -22.37
C GLU A 32 6.15 2.56 -22.28
N LYS A 33 6.87 2.13 -21.22
CA LYS A 33 7.39 0.77 -21.09
C LYS A 33 6.74 -0.01 -19.95
N GLY A 34 5.92 0.65 -19.13
CA GLY A 34 5.35 0.04 -17.94
C GLY A 34 4.25 -0.97 -18.24
N GLU A 35 4.11 -1.94 -17.33
CA GLU A 35 2.98 -2.85 -17.33
C GLU A 35 1.80 -2.21 -16.61
N ASN A 36 0.60 -2.40 -17.14
CA ASN A 36 -0.62 -1.86 -16.54
C ASN A 36 -0.73 -2.23 -15.06
N ALA A 37 -1.01 -1.24 -14.21
CA ALA A 37 -1.14 -1.42 -12.77
C ALA A 37 -2.24 -0.52 -12.22
N ILE A 38 -3.17 -1.11 -11.46
CA ILE A 38 -4.35 -0.41 -10.96
C ILE A 38 -4.49 -0.69 -9.47
N THR A 39 -4.53 0.38 -8.68
CA THR A 39 -4.71 0.35 -7.23
C THR A 39 -5.87 1.26 -6.84
N HIS A 40 -6.84 0.71 -6.09
CA HIS A 40 -7.90 1.50 -5.47
C HIS A 40 -7.51 1.79 -4.02
N TYR A 41 -7.69 3.02 -3.58
CA TYR A 41 -7.36 3.39 -2.20
C TYR A 41 -8.51 4.10 -1.51
N ARG A 42 -8.54 3.97 -0.19
CA ARG A 42 -9.49 4.67 0.67
C ARG A 42 -8.84 4.95 2.03
N VAL A 43 -8.87 6.20 2.45
CA VAL A 43 -8.37 6.57 3.78
C VAL A 43 -9.35 6.11 4.84
N LEU A 44 -8.86 5.35 5.82
CA LEU A 44 -9.66 4.88 6.95
C LEU A 44 -9.55 5.82 8.14
N ASP A 45 -8.39 6.41 8.36
CA ASP A 45 -8.14 7.35 9.45
C ASP A 45 -6.91 8.20 9.17
N GLU A 46 -6.83 9.32 9.85
CA GLU A 46 -5.70 10.25 9.78
C GLU A 46 -5.33 10.68 11.17
N LYS A 47 -4.04 10.59 11.52
CA LYS A 47 -3.56 10.92 12.85
C LYS A 47 -2.08 11.29 12.84
N ASN A 48 -1.71 12.37 13.52
CA ASN A 48 -0.32 12.79 13.70
C ASN A 48 0.46 12.96 12.38
N GLY A 49 -0.20 13.47 11.34
CA GLY A 49 0.44 13.68 10.04
C GLY A 49 0.62 12.41 9.21
N HIS A 50 -0.06 11.34 9.56
CA HIS A 50 -0.06 10.06 8.86
C HIS A 50 -1.48 9.63 8.53
N SER A 51 -1.63 8.81 7.50
CA SER A 51 -2.92 8.23 7.11
C SER A 51 -2.85 6.72 7.09
N LEU A 52 -3.90 6.09 7.63
CA LEU A 52 -4.15 4.65 7.47
C LEU A 52 -5.00 4.49 6.22
N VAL A 53 -4.46 3.81 5.23
CA VAL A 53 -5.10 3.67 3.92
C VAL A 53 -5.40 2.21 3.63
N SER A 54 -6.63 1.93 3.24
CA SER A 54 -7.03 0.62 2.72
C SER A 54 -6.82 0.59 1.22
N LEU A 55 -6.28 -0.52 0.73
CA LEU A 55 -5.90 -0.68 -0.68
C LEU A 55 -6.51 -1.95 -1.25
N ILE A 56 -7.06 -1.84 -2.45
CA ILE A 56 -7.57 -2.98 -3.21
C ILE A 56 -6.85 -2.99 -4.55
N LEU A 57 -6.24 -4.13 -4.89
CA LEU A 57 -5.44 -4.26 -6.10
C LEU A 57 -6.21 -5.00 -7.19
N GLU A 58 -6.28 -4.45 -8.40
CA GLU A 58 -6.74 -5.18 -9.58
C GLU A 58 -5.59 -5.90 -10.27
N THR A 59 -4.35 -5.43 -10.04
CA THR A 59 -3.12 -6.03 -10.55
C THR A 59 -2.14 -6.22 -9.39
N GLY A 60 -1.16 -7.09 -9.55
CA GLY A 60 -0.16 -7.38 -8.51
C GLY A 60 1.27 -7.19 -8.98
N ARG A 61 1.61 -6.04 -9.52
CA ARG A 61 2.97 -5.76 -10.00
C ARG A 61 3.95 -5.59 -8.84
N THR A 62 5.21 -5.89 -9.07
CA THR A 62 6.26 -5.76 -8.08
C THR A 62 6.30 -4.34 -7.50
N HIS A 63 6.28 -4.22 -6.19
CA HIS A 63 6.27 -2.96 -5.44
C HIS A 63 5.10 -2.03 -5.77
N GLN A 64 4.01 -2.55 -6.33
CA GLN A 64 2.91 -1.73 -6.84
C GLN A 64 2.38 -0.71 -5.83
N ILE A 65 2.01 -1.14 -4.63
CA ILE A 65 1.48 -0.24 -3.60
C ILE A 65 2.51 0.82 -3.22
N ARG A 66 3.76 0.39 -3.04
CA ARG A 66 4.86 1.27 -2.63
C ARG A 66 5.08 2.40 -3.63
N ILE A 67 5.08 2.07 -4.93
CA ILE A 67 5.28 3.04 -6.01
C ILE A 67 4.05 3.88 -6.25
N HIS A 68 2.86 3.28 -6.26
CA HIS A 68 1.62 4.02 -6.47
C HIS A 68 1.40 5.06 -5.37
N MET A 69 1.66 4.73 -4.11
CA MET A 69 1.51 5.70 -3.02
C MET A 69 2.56 6.81 -3.10
N LYS A 70 3.79 6.49 -3.48
CA LYS A 70 4.82 7.51 -3.75
C LYS A 70 4.43 8.41 -4.93
N TYR A 71 3.93 7.81 -6.00
CA TYR A 71 3.47 8.55 -7.19
C TYR A 71 2.34 9.53 -6.85
N LEU A 72 1.42 9.11 -5.99
CA LEU A 72 0.34 9.96 -5.50
C LEU A 72 0.86 11.12 -4.60
N GLY A 73 2.07 10.99 -4.06
CA GLY A 73 2.69 11.97 -3.20
C GLY A 73 2.70 11.60 -1.72
N TYR A 74 2.28 10.38 -1.38
CA TYR A 74 2.15 9.91 -0.01
C TYR A 74 2.85 8.57 0.19
N PRO A 75 4.19 8.53 0.24
CA PRO A 75 4.92 7.28 0.35
C PRO A 75 4.66 6.58 1.70
N LEU A 76 4.78 5.25 1.71
CA LEU A 76 4.67 4.47 2.93
C LEU A 76 5.80 4.85 3.91
N ILE A 77 5.48 4.95 5.19
CA ILE A 77 6.53 5.15 6.19
C ILE A 77 7.35 3.87 6.35
N GLY A 78 8.63 4.02 6.68
CA GLY A 78 9.55 2.89 6.86
C GLY A 78 9.98 2.19 5.57
N ASP A 79 9.60 2.70 4.41
CA ASP A 79 9.98 2.13 3.12
C ASP A 79 11.38 2.60 2.72
N TYR A 80 12.37 1.74 2.89
CA TYR A 80 13.78 2.10 2.69
C TYR A 80 14.14 2.46 1.24
N LEU A 81 13.37 2.01 0.25
CA LEU A 81 13.62 2.30 -1.17
C LEU A 81 12.96 3.59 -1.65
N TYR A 82 11.74 3.83 -1.22
CA TYR A 82 10.90 4.89 -1.77
C TYR A 82 10.61 6.02 -0.79
N ASN A 83 10.89 5.80 0.49
CA ASN A 83 10.78 6.80 1.56
C ASN A 83 11.75 6.43 2.69
N PRO A 84 12.92 7.05 2.76
CA PRO A 84 13.94 6.69 3.76
C PRO A 84 13.62 7.11 5.20
N ASP A 85 12.47 7.72 5.44
CA ASP A 85 12.04 8.08 6.80
C ASP A 85 11.70 6.83 7.59
N MET A 86 12.56 6.47 8.56
CA MET A 86 12.45 5.29 9.40
C MET A 86 12.23 5.64 10.87
N GLU A 87 11.77 6.85 11.16
CA GLU A 87 11.66 7.35 12.54
C GLU A 87 10.65 6.58 13.37
N LEU A 88 9.48 6.28 12.81
CA LEU A 88 8.39 5.61 13.52
C LEU A 88 8.36 4.10 13.33
N ILE A 89 8.78 3.63 12.16
CA ILE A 89 8.75 2.22 11.82
C ILE A 89 9.91 1.92 10.86
N THR A 90 10.61 0.80 11.08
CA THR A 90 11.84 0.47 10.34
C THR A 90 11.67 -0.53 9.21
N ARG A 91 10.42 -0.80 8.83
CA ARG A 91 10.04 -1.56 7.63
C ARG A 91 8.89 -0.83 6.93
N GLN A 92 8.62 -1.17 5.67
CA GLN A 92 7.46 -0.56 5.03
C GLN A 92 6.18 -0.88 5.83
N ALA A 93 5.40 0.15 6.15
CA ALA A 93 4.18 0.02 6.93
C ALA A 93 3.04 -0.48 6.03
N LEU A 94 3.13 -1.75 5.65
CA LEU A 94 2.20 -2.42 4.76
C LEU A 94 1.78 -3.75 5.37
N HIS A 95 0.48 -4.03 5.33
CA HIS A 95 -0.11 -5.22 5.94
C HIS A 95 -1.25 -5.77 5.08
N ALA A 96 -1.23 -7.07 4.82
CA ALA A 96 -2.34 -7.77 4.19
C ALA A 96 -3.46 -7.96 5.24
N TRP A 97 -4.43 -7.05 5.24
CA TRP A 97 -5.49 -6.99 6.25
C TRP A 97 -6.59 -8.00 6.01
N LYS A 98 -7.09 -8.04 4.79
CA LYS A 98 -8.19 -8.94 4.42
C LYS A 98 -7.84 -9.73 3.17
N LEU A 99 -8.18 -11.00 3.17
CA LEU A 99 -8.03 -11.88 2.02
C LEU A 99 -9.36 -12.57 1.77
N SER A 100 -9.88 -12.46 0.55
CA SER A 100 -11.10 -13.13 0.11
C SER A 100 -10.81 -13.87 -1.20
N PHE A 101 -11.21 -15.13 -1.25
CA PHE A 101 -11.06 -15.93 -2.47
C PHE A 101 -12.06 -17.07 -2.50
N ARG A 102 -12.29 -17.62 -3.69
CA ARG A 102 -13.13 -18.80 -3.86
C ARG A 102 -12.24 -20.04 -3.77
N HIS A 103 -12.63 -20.98 -2.92
CA HIS A 103 -11.89 -22.24 -2.78
C HIS A 103 -11.92 -23.01 -4.13
N PRO A 104 -10.78 -23.43 -4.67
CA PRO A 104 -10.71 -24.01 -6.01
C PRO A 104 -11.41 -25.38 -6.14
N ILE A 105 -11.60 -26.10 -5.03
CA ILE A 105 -12.23 -27.44 -5.02
C ILE A 105 -13.70 -27.36 -4.62
N THR A 106 -14.03 -26.69 -3.52
CA THR A 106 -15.39 -26.65 -2.97
C THR A 106 -16.26 -25.54 -3.53
N GLY A 107 -15.66 -24.51 -4.11
CA GLY A 107 -16.38 -23.34 -4.61
C GLY A 107 -16.85 -22.40 -3.51
N GLU A 108 -16.49 -22.64 -2.26
CA GLU A 108 -16.85 -21.75 -1.15
C GLU A 108 -16.09 -20.44 -1.22
N ASP A 109 -16.78 -19.35 -0.86
CA ASP A 109 -16.13 -18.05 -0.68
C ASP A 109 -15.47 -18.01 0.70
N LEU A 110 -14.16 -17.79 0.72
CA LEU A 110 -13.37 -17.76 1.94
C LEU A 110 -12.90 -16.33 2.22
N HIS A 111 -13.01 -15.90 3.48
CA HIS A 111 -12.65 -14.57 3.93
C HIS A 111 -11.75 -14.68 5.16
N PHE A 112 -10.60 -14.01 5.10
CA PHE A 112 -9.66 -13.97 6.20
C PHE A 112 -9.36 -12.53 6.57
N THR A 113 -9.25 -12.25 7.87
CA THR A 113 -8.87 -10.94 8.38
C THR A 113 -7.74 -11.10 9.37
N ALA A 114 -6.67 -10.34 9.20
CA ALA A 114 -5.53 -10.33 10.11
C ALA A 114 -5.47 -8.98 10.84
N PRO A 115 -5.31 -8.98 12.18
CA PRO A 115 -5.22 -7.73 12.93
C PRO A 115 -3.96 -6.94 12.55
N LEU A 116 -4.01 -5.63 12.78
CA LEU A 116 -2.87 -4.76 12.48
C LEU A 116 -1.66 -5.17 13.33
N PRO A 117 -0.45 -5.29 12.75
CA PRO A 117 0.74 -5.59 13.51
C PRO A 117 1.03 -4.56 14.60
N GLU A 118 1.66 -4.99 15.67
CA GLU A 118 1.93 -4.17 16.86
C GLU A 118 2.73 -2.90 16.54
N ASP A 119 3.73 -2.99 15.68
CA ASP A 119 4.54 -1.83 15.28
C ASP A 119 3.74 -0.81 14.47
N MET A 120 2.73 -1.24 13.74
CA MET A 120 1.82 -0.35 13.03
C MET A 120 0.78 0.25 13.97
N GLU A 121 0.30 -0.52 14.97
CA GLU A 121 -0.59 0.01 16.01
C GLU A 121 0.07 1.15 16.80
N ALA A 122 1.37 1.02 17.06
CA ALA A 122 2.14 2.02 17.81
C ALA A 122 2.18 3.40 17.13
N VAL A 123 1.87 3.48 15.83
CA VAL A 123 1.74 4.75 15.12
C VAL A 123 0.44 5.49 15.49
N GLY A 124 -0.54 4.80 16.07
CA GLY A 124 -1.73 5.41 16.64
C GLY A 124 -3.07 4.96 16.04
N PHE A 125 -3.11 3.86 15.28
CA PHE A 125 -4.31 3.40 14.58
C PHE A 125 -4.94 2.12 15.12
N SER A 126 -4.57 1.70 16.32
CA SER A 126 -4.99 0.40 16.88
C SER A 126 -6.51 0.21 16.98
N HIS A 127 -7.27 1.29 17.19
CA HIS A 127 -8.73 1.22 17.38
C HIS A 127 -9.51 0.96 16.09
N ILE A 128 -8.90 1.08 14.92
CA ILE A 128 -9.59 1.01 13.63
C ILE A 128 -9.83 -0.44 13.19
N LEU A 129 -8.89 -1.34 13.48
CA LEU A 129 -8.92 -2.72 13.02
C LEU A 129 -9.15 -3.75 14.15
N SER A 130 -9.52 -3.28 15.30
CA SER A 130 -9.80 -4.15 16.45
C SER A 130 -11.18 -4.81 16.40
#